data_e63977e569dcbba1ec80911afaf7c795
#
_entry.id   e63977e569dcbba1ec80911afaf7c795
#
_cell.length_a   1.000
_cell.length_b   1.000
_cell.length_c   1.000
_cell.angle_alpha   90.00
_cell.angle_beta   90.00
_cell.angle_gamma   90.00
#
_symmetry.space_group_name_H-M   'P 1'
#
loop_
_entity.id
_entity.type
_entity.pdbx_description
1 polymer ?
#
loop_
_entity_poly.entity_id
_entity_poly.type
_entity_poly.pdbx_seq_one_letter_code
_entity_poly.pdbx_strand_id
1 'polypeptide(L)'
;MDNEQREILEVDFLFVGAGPASLAGALHLKSLTKEKYPDLSIAIIEKASEVGAHSLSGAVVDPISLNELFPNLSNEDFPFEHEVKKEYMYYLTKKSKLSVPFIPKPMSHHGCYIASIGKLTRWLEQKCEEAEIDIFAGFPGSDILYNEN
;
A
#
# COMPACT_ATOMS: atom_id res chain seq x y z
N MET A 1 41.65 -7.60 1.93
CA MET A 1 40.31 -7.21 1.43
C MET A 1 39.49 -8.46 1.57
N ASP A 2 38.71 -8.47 2.65
CA ASP A 2 37.87 -9.63 2.95
C ASP A 2 36.85 -9.80 1.82
N ASN A 3 36.85 -10.98 1.27
CA ASN A 3 35.88 -11.44 0.30
C ASN A 3 34.59 -11.72 1.10
N GLU A 4 33.89 -10.68 1.50
CA GLU A 4 32.55 -10.84 2.09
C GLU A 4 31.72 -11.56 1.04
N GLN A 5 31.40 -12.82 1.31
CA GLN A 5 30.47 -13.59 0.50
C GLN A 5 29.12 -12.86 0.62
N ARG A 6 28.75 -12.17 -0.44
CA ARG A 6 27.41 -11.56 -0.53
C ARG A 6 26.38 -12.68 -0.54
N GLU A 7 25.43 -12.61 0.34
CA GLU A 7 24.24 -13.47 0.26
C GLU A 7 23.45 -13.10 -0.99
N ILE A 8 23.10 -14.13 -1.75
CA ILE A 8 22.31 -13.98 -2.98
C ILE A 8 20.96 -14.64 -2.72
N LEU A 9 19.91 -13.89 -2.89
CA LEU A 9 18.54 -14.38 -2.88
C LEU A 9 18.00 -14.26 -4.31
N GLU A 10 17.63 -15.38 -4.90
CA GLU A 10 16.98 -15.41 -6.21
C GLU A 10 15.47 -15.36 -6.04
N VAL A 11 14.83 -14.43 -6.73
CA VAL A 11 13.36 -14.28 -6.75
C VAL A 11 12.87 -13.96 -8.15
N ASP A 12 11.64 -14.37 -8.47
CA ASP A 12 11.05 -14.09 -9.78
C ASP A 12 10.61 -12.64 -9.90
N PHE A 13 10.08 -12.06 -8.81
CA PHE A 13 9.64 -10.68 -8.74
C PHE A 13 10.13 -9.99 -7.48
N LEU A 14 10.77 -8.84 -7.66
CA LEU A 14 11.21 -7.97 -6.58
C LEU A 14 10.48 -6.62 -6.64
N PHE A 15 9.75 -6.29 -5.58
CA PHE A 15 9.20 -4.96 -5.37
C PHE A 15 10.14 -4.13 -4.50
N VAL A 16 10.40 -2.89 -4.89
CA VAL A 16 11.27 -1.97 -4.16
C VAL A 16 10.44 -0.91 -3.44
N GLY A 17 10.42 -0.99 -2.11
CA GLY A 17 9.61 -0.21 -1.20
C GLY A 17 8.30 -0.89 -0.82
N ALA A 18 8.03 -1.05 0.49
CA ALA A 18 6.81 -1.65 1.02
C ALA A 18 5.71 -0.61 1.29
N GLY A 19 5.44 0.23 0.30
CA GLY A 19 4.29 1.14 0.32
C GLY A 19 2.99 0.42 -0.08
N PRO A 20 1.82 1.07 0.11
CA PRO A 20 0.52 0.46 -0.24
C PRO A 20 0.44 -0.06 -1.67
N ALA A 21 1.07 0.63 -2.63
CA ALA A 21 1.06 0.23 -4.03
C ALA A 21 1.83 -1.07 -4.28
N SER A 22 3.03 -1.22 -3.71
CA SER A 22 3.84 -2.43 -3.85
C SER A 22 3.19 -3.62 -3.15
N LEU A 23 2.69 -3.43 -1.92
CA LEU A 23 2.00 -4.48 -1.17
C LEU A 23 0.74 -4.96 -1.90
N ALA A 24 -0.12 -4.03 -2.36
CA ALA A 24 -1.30 -4.37 -3.13
C ALA A 24 -0.94 -5.03 -4.48
N GLY A 25 0.11 -4.54 -5.15
CA GLY A 25 0.59 -5.10 -6.41
C GLY A 25 1.12 -6.53 -6.25
N ALA A 26 1.89 -6.79 -5.21
CA ALA A 26 2.40 -8.13 -4.90
C ALA A 26 1.28 -9.12 -4.56
N LEU A 27 0.31 -8.70 -3.73
CA LEU A 27 -0.89 -9.50 -3.42
C LEU A 27 -1.71 -9.81 -4.67
N HIS A 28 -1.92 -8.82 -5.53
CA HIS A 28 -2.65 -9.01 -6.77
C HIS A 28 -1.92 -9.95 -7.73
N LEU A 29 -0.60 -9.78 -7.88
CA LEU A 29 0.24 -10.68 -8.67
C LEU A 29 0.14 -12.12 -8.15
N LYS A 30 0.28 -12.32 -6.84
CA LYS A 30 0.16 -13.66 -6.21
C LYS A 30 -1.21 -14.26 -6.47
N SER A 31 -2.30 -13.47 -6.37
CA SER A 31 -3.66 -13.95 -6.64
C SER A 31 -3.86 -14.42 -8.08
N LEU A 32 -3.27 -13.71 -9.06
CA LEU A 32 -3.37 -14.04 -10.48
C LEU A 32 -2.51 -15.24 -10.88
N THR A 33 -1.43 -15.48 -10.16
CA THR A 33 -0.43 -16.49 -10.55
C THR A 33 -0.56 -17.80 -9.77
N LYS A 34 -1.22 -17.81 -8.62
CA LYS A 34 -1.31 -18.91 -7.68
C LYS A 34 -1.66 -20.27 -8.31
N GLU A 35 -2.61 -20.31 -9.25
CA GLU A 35 -3.03 -21.56 -9.86
C GLU A 35 -2.06 -22.05 -10.95
N LYS A 36 -1.46 -21.11 -11.70
CA LYS A 36 -0.64 -21.42 -12.86
C LYS A 36 0.84 -21.55 -12.52
N TYR A 37 1.31 -20.79 -11.55
CA TYR A 37 2.71 -20.73 -11.10
C TYR A 37 2.76 -20.75 -9.56
N PRO A 38 2.47 -21.91 -8.93
CA PRO A 38 2.38 -22.00 -7.46
C PRO A 38 3.70 -21.70 -6.76
N ASP A 39 4.82 -22.01 -7.42
CA ASP A 39 6.17 -21.83 -6.87
C ASP A 39 6.76 -20.45 -7.17
N LEU A 40 5.98 -19.52 -7.75
CA LEU A 40 6.44 -18.17 -8.07
C LEU A 40 6.83 -17.43 -6.79
N SER A 41 8.12 -17.03 -6.72
CA SER A 41 8.70 -16.30 -5.61
C SER A 41 8.54 -14.79 -5.78
N ILE A 42 7.98 -14.14 -4.77
CA ILE A 42 7.77 -12.69 -4.74
C ILE A 42 8.41 -12.15 -3.47
N ALA A 43 9.27 -11.14 -3.62
CA ALA A 43 9.88 -10.45 -2.49
C ALA A 43 9.64 -8.94 -2.56
N ILE A 44 9.62 -8.32 -1.39
CA ILE A 44 9.51 -6.86 -1.23
C ILE A 44 10.65 -6.42 -0.33
N ILE A 45 11.43 -5.41 -0.74
CA ILE A 45 12.44 -4.78 0.11
C ILE A 45 11.97 -3.41 0.54
N GLU A 46 12.26 -3.05 1.79
CA GLU A 46 11.90 -1.75 2.38
C GLU A 46 13.08 -1.14 3.11
N LYS A 47 13.37 0.14 2.84
CA LYS A 47 14.49 0.84 3.48
C LYS A 47 14.27 1.17 4.95
N ALA A 48 13.02 1.34 5.37
CA ALA A 48 12.68 1.58 6.76
C ALA A 48 12.89 0.31 7.59
N SER A 49 13.13 0.47 8.89
CA SER A 49 13.27 -0.65 9.84
C SER A 49 11.98 -1.46 10.01
N GLU A 50 10.85 -0.89 9.63
CA GLU A 50 9.53 -1.53 9.67
C GLU A 50 8.63 -0.95 8.57
N VAL A 51 7.69 -1.75 8.08
CA VAL A 51 6.74 -1.36 7.05
C VAL A 51 5.80 -0.27 7.60
N GLY A 52 5.59 0.77 6.79
CA GLY A 52 4.72 1.89 7.16
C GLY A 52 5.34 2.95 8.06
N ALA A 53 6.61 2.81 8.48
CA ALA A 53 7.29 3.79 9.34
C ALA A 53 7.39 5.18 8.69
N HIS A 54 7.55 5.24 7.37
CA HIS A 54 7.62 6.50 6.62
C HIS A 54 6.27 6.96 6.05
N SER A 55 5.18 6.25 6.36
CA SER A 55 3.85 6.62 5.90
C SER A 55 3.29 7.76 6.74
N LEU A 56 2.93 8.86 6.10
CA LEU A 56 2.17 9.93 6.76
C LEU A 56 0.74 9.44 7.02
N SER A 57 0.22 9.76 8.19
CA SER A 57 -1.15 9.39 8.56
C SER A 57 -2.18 10.40 8.02
N GLY A 58 -3.41 9.92 7.87
CA GLY A 58 -4.56 10.72 7.45
C GLY A 58 -4.73 10.72 5.94
N ALA A 59 -5.60 9.82 5.48
CA ALA A 59 -6.06 9.78 4.10
C ALA A 59 -7.56 9.56 4.04
N VAL A 60 -8.16 9.94 2.92
CA VAL A 60 -9.48 9.50 2.52
C VAL A 60 -9.28 8.44 1.45
N VAL A 61 -9.74 7.23 1.73
CA VAL A 61 -9.53 6.04 0.90
C VAL A 61 -10.85 5.64 0.25
N ASP A 62 -10.84 5.48 -1.06
CA ASP A 62 -11.91 4.83 -1.79
C ASP A 62 -11.74 3.31 -1.62
N PRO A 63 -12.74 2.60 -1.06
CA PRO A 63 -12.62 1.18 -0.77
C PRO A 63 -12.66 0.28 -2.00
N ILE A 64 -13.00 0.80 -3.18
CA ILE A 64 -13.18 0.01 -4.41
C ILE A 64 -11.99 -0.91 -4.68
N SER A 65 -10.76 -0.36 -4.67
CA SER A 65 -9.56 -1.14 -4.96
C SER A 65 -9.28 -2.24 -3.92
N LEU A 66 -9.60 -1.98 -2.65
CA LEU A 66 -9.46 -2.99 -1.60
C LEU A 66 -10.53 -4.07 -1.70
N ASN A 67 -11.76 -3.70 -2.05
CA ASN A 67 -12.84 -4.66 -2.30
C ASN A 67 -12.56 -5.54 -3.53
N GLU A 68 -11.92 -5.00 -4.57
CA GLU A 68 -11.48 -5.77 -5.73
C GLU A 68 -10.34 -6.74 -5.37
N LEU A 69 -9.38 -6.29 -4.55
CA LEU A 69 -8.26 -7.11 -4.12
C LEU A 69 -8.67 -8.21 -3.12
N PHE A 70 -9.65 -7.91 -2.27
CA PHE A 70 -10.17 -8.81 -1.22
C PHE A 70 -11.70 -8.99 -1.32
N PRO A 71 -12.20 -9.67 -2.37
CA PRO A 71 -13.65 -9.76 -2.64
C PRO A 71 -14.45 -10.50 -1.56
N ASN A 72 -13.78 -11.21 -0.66
CA ASN A 72 -14.41 -11.94 0.44
C ASN A 72 -14.45 -11.14 1.75
N LEU A 73 -13.88 -9.94 1.78
CA LEU A 73 -13.88 -9.05 2.94
C LEU A 73 -14.95 -7.96 2.77
N SER A 74 -15.46 -7.47 3.88
CA SER A 74 -16.34 -6.31 3.95
C SER A 74 -15.55 -5.05 4.33
N ASN A 75 -16.15 -3.87 4.18
CA ASN A 75 -15.51 -2.63 4.58
C ASN A 75 -15.19 -2.56 6.09
N GLU A 76 -15.84 -3.38 6.91
CA GLU A 76 -15.61 -3.47 8.36
C GLU A 76 -14.33 -4.26 8.70
N ASP A 77 -13.86 -5.10 7.77
CA ASP A 77 -12.64 -5.89 7.94
C ASP A 77 -11.37 -5.10 7.60
N PHE A 78 -11.50 -3.94 6.92
CA PHE A 78 -10.39 -3.07 6.60
C PHE A 78 -10.05 -2.14 7.79
N PRO A 79 -8.78 -1.68 7.91
CA PRO A 79 -8.35 -0.81 9.00
C PRO A 79 -8.79 0.65 8.78
N PHE A 80 -10.06 0.84 8.46
CA PHE A 80 -10.69 2.14 8.32
C PHE A 80 -11.09 2.72 9.68
N GLU A 81 -11.06 4.05 9.82
CA GLU A 81 -11.48 4.73 11.04
C GLU A 81 -12.99 5.04 10.97
N HIS A 82 -13.40 5.78 9.94
CA HIS A 82 -14.78 6.23 9.77
C HIS A 82 -15.15 6.42 8.31
N GLU A 83 -16.39 6.13 7.96
CA GLU A 83 -16.98 6.51 6.67
C GLU A 83 -17.18 8.02 6.58
N VAL A 84 -16.92 8.60 5.43
CA VAL A 84 -17.19 10.02 5.13
C VAL A 84 -18.69 10.24 4.95
N LYS A 85 -19.35 10.73 5.99
CA LYS A 85 -20.81 10.97 5.99
C LYS A 85 -21.19 12.37 5.58
N LYS A 86 -20.31 13.37 5.81
CA LYS A 86 -20.55 14.78 5.48
C LYS A 86 -19.26 15.46 5.09
N GLU A 87 -19.37 16.33 4.10
CA GLU A 87 -18.27 17.13 3.61
C GLU A 87 -18.70 18.59 3.53
N TYR A 88 -17.75 19.48 3.74
CA TYR A 88 -17.97 20.92 3.67
C TYR A 88 -16.84 21.57 2.90
N MET A 89 -17.21 22.49 2.02
CA MET A 89 -16.25 23.32 1.29
C MET A 89 -16.39 24.77 1.71
N TYR A 90 -15.29 25.42 2.02
CA TYR A 90 -15.24 26.82 2.40
C TYR A 90 -14.22 27.59 1.56
N TYR A 91 -14.63 28.78 1.12
CA TYR A 91 -13.69 29.78 0.62
C TYR A 91 -13.21 30.63 1.79
N LEU A 92 -11.91 30.63 2.06
CA LEU A 92 -11.32 31.34 3.19
C LEU A 92 -10.78 32.71 2.74
N THR A 93 -11.11 33.74 3.51
CA THR A 93 -10.53 35.08 3.41
C THR A 93 -9.64 35.35 4.60
N LYS A 94 -8.94 36.51 4.64
CA LYS A 94 -8.09 36.87 5.79
C LYS A 94 -8.86 36.99 7.12
N LYS A 95 -10.16 37.24 7.09
CA LYS A 95 -10.98 37.54 8.29
C LYS A 95 -12.28 36.73 8.39
N SER A 96 -12.65 35.98 7.36
CA SER A 96 -13.93 35.25 7.31
C SER A 96 -13.87 34.00 6.46
N LYS A 97 -14.92 33.17 6.53
CA LYS A 97 -15.15 32.04 5.66
C LYS A 97 -16.49 32.16 4.98
N LEU A 98 -16.58 31.77 3.72
CA LEU A 98 -17.81 31.64 2.95
C LEU A 98 -18.05 30.16 2.69
N SER A 99 -19.22 29.66 3.01
CA SER A 99 -19.60 28.27 2.67
C SER A 99 -19.92 28.19 1.19
N VAL A 100 -19.31 27.21 0.52
CA VAL A 100 -19.68 26.86 -0.86
C VAL A 100 -20.82 25.86 -0.78
N PRO A 101 -21.98 26.15 -1.42
CA PRO A 101 -23.20 25.36 -1.22
C PRO A 101 -23.20 24.00 -1.92
N PHE A 102 -22.19 23.70 -2.70
CA PHE A 102 -22.05 22.43 -3.40
C PHE A 102 -20.60 21.97 -3.43
N ILE A 103 -20.39 20.66 -3.51
CA ILE A 103 -19.07 20.05 -3.71
C ILE A 103 -19.06 19.47 -5.13
N PRO A 104 -18.10 19.87 -6.00
CA PRO A 104 -17.97 19.28 -7.33
C PRO A 104 -17.73 17.77 -7.23
N LYS A 105 -18.34 16.98 -8.14
CA LYS A 105 -18.20 15.51 -8.14
C LYS A 105 -16.75 15.00 -8.00
N PRO A 106 -15.75 15.59 -8.70
CA PRO A 106 -14.37 15.12 -8.55
C PRO A 106 -13.73 15.38 -7.18
N MET A 107 -14.37 16.18 -6.34
CA MET A 107 -13.92 16.52 -4.98
C MET A 107 -14.82 15.90 -3.90
N SER A 108 -15.82 15.12 -4.30
CA SER A 108 -16.70 14.44 -3.36
C SER A 108 -16.12 13.09 -2.96
N HIS A 109 -16.17 12.79 -1.67
CA HIS A 109 -15.64 11.56 -1.07
C HIS A 109 -16.77 10.73 -0.42
N HIS A 110 -17.99 10.86 -0.89
CA HIS A 110 -19.10 10.02 -0.42
C HIS A 110 -18.82 8.55 -0.68
N GLY A 111 -18.95 7.73 0.36
CA GLY A 111 -18.63 6.30 0.30
C GLY A 111 -17.15 5.96 0.50
N CYS A 112 -16.29 6.99 0.65
CA CYS A 112 -14.90 6.81 1.04
C CYS A 112 -14.75 6.71 2.56
N TYR A 113 -13.59 6.28 3.01
CA TYR A 113 -13.27 6.10 4.42
C TYR A 113 -12.06 6.91 4.83
N ILE A 114 -12.12 7.46 6.05
CA ILE A 114 -10.94 8.05 6.69
C ILE A 114 -10.07 6.89 7.18
N ALA A 115 -8.78 6.93 6.87
CA ALA A 115 -7.84 5.90 7.26
C ALA A 115 -6.49 6.48 7.65
N SER A 116 -5.76 5.75 8.49
CA SER A 116 -4.34 5.94 8.69
C SER A 116 -3.57 5.14 7.66
N ILE A 117 -2.79 5.80 6.80
CA ILE A 117 -1.98 5.10 5.80
C ILE A 117 -1.00 4.14 6.45
N GLY A 118 -0.38 4.51 7.58
CA GLY A 118 0.49 3.61 8.32
C GLY A 118 -0.21 2.34 8.82
N LYS A 119 -1.46 2.45 9.32
CA LYS A 119 -2.25 1.27 9.71
C LYS A 119 -2.62 0.42 8.51
N LEU A 120 -3.06 1.03 7.41
CA LEU A 120 -3.40 0.33 6.18
C LEU A 120 -2.19 -0.40 5.60
N THR A 121 -1.02 0.24 5.61
CA THR A 121 0.21 -0.35 5.08
C THR A 121 0.63 -1.58 5.91
N ARG A 122 0.60 -1.50 7.25
CA ARG A 122 0.88 -2.65 8.12
C ARG A 122 -0.15 -3.77 8.00
N TRP A 123 -1.41 -3.42 7.78
CA TRP A 123 -2.44 -4.41 7.52
C TRP A 123 -2.19 -5.15 6.19
N LEU A 124 -1.80 -4.43 5.13
CA LEU A 124 -1.41 -5.03 3.86
C LEU A 124 -0.14 -5.89 3.98
N GLU A 125 0.83 -5.50 4.81
CA GLU A 125 2.00 -6.31 5.15
C GLU A 125 1.58 -7.68 5.71
N GLN A 126 0.68 -7.70 6.71
CA GLN A 126 0.15 -8.94 7.28
C GLN A 126 -0.53 -9.81 6.21
N LYS A 127 -1.27 -9.19 5.26
CA LYS A 127 -1.87 -9.92 4.15
C LYS A 127 -0.84 -10.47 3.16
N CYS A 128 0.30 -9.81 2.98
CA CYS A 128 1.42 -10.34 2.21
C CYS A 128 2.05 -11.55 2.90
N GLU A 129 2.27 -11.49 4.22
CA GLU A 129 2.78 -12.61 5.01
C GLU A 129 1.84 -13.83 4.95
N GLU A 130 0.51 -13.61 5.11
CA GLU A 130 -0.52 -14.65 4.93
C GLU A 130 -0.52 -15.28 3.53
N ALA A 131 -0.07 -14.53 2.52
CA ALA A 131 0.04 -14.97 1.13
C ALA A 131 1.41 -15.53 0.77
N GLU A 132 2.31 -15.73 1.75
CA GLU A 132 3.67 -16.23 1.56
C GLU A 132 4.50 -15.34 0.61
N ILE A 133 4.42 -14.03 0.80
CA ILE A 133 5.25 -13.03 0.12
C ILE A 133 6.30 -12.56 1.12
N ASP A 134 7.59 -12.70 0.77
CA ASP A 134 8.70 -12.31 1.62
C ASP A 134 8.87 -10.79 1.68
N ILE A 135 8.96 -10.24 2.90
CA ILE A 135 9.18 -8.81 3.13
C ILE A 135 10.45 -8.60 3.94
N PHE A 136 11.40 -7.85 3.38
CA PHE A 136 12.68 -7.53 4.00
C PHE A 136 12.72 -6.05 4.38
N ALA A 137 12.36 -5.73 5.62
CA ALA A 137 12.51 -4.40 6.20
C ALA A 137 13.97 -4.13 6.58
N GLY A 138 14.42 -2.88 6.46
CA GLY A 138 15.81 -2.48 6.69
C GLY A 138 16.73 -2.70 5.48
N PHE A 139 16.21 -3.10 4.33
CA PHE A 139 16.97 -3.37 3.10
C PHE A 139 16.67 -2.30 2.03
N PRO A 140 17.48 -1.24 1.91
CA PRO A 140 17.33 -0.26 0.85
C PRO A 140 17.83 -0.82 -0.49
N GLY A 141 17.06 -0.63 -1.55
CA GLY A 141 17.57 -0.83 -2.91
C GLY A 141 18.61 0.25 -3.25
N SER A 142 19.80 -0.13 -3.69
CA SER A 142 20.89 0.79 -4.04
C SER A 142 21.04 0.93 -5.55
N ASP A 143 21.25 -0.19 -6.24
CA ASP A 143 21.52 -0.21 -7.66
C ASP A 143 20.86 -1.41 -8.35
N ILE A 144 20.56 -1.25 -9.64
CA ILE A 144 20.14 -2.34 -10.51
C ILE A 144 21.36 -2.76 -11.35
N LEU A 145 21.80 -3.99 -11.19
CA LEU A 145 22.88 -4.56 -11.96
C LEU A 145 22.27 -5.38 -13.12
N TYR A 146 22.73 -5.12 -14.33
CA TYR A 146 22.32 -5.85 -15.52
C TYR A 146 23.41 -6.82 -15.93
N ASN A 147 23.03 -8.04 -16.31
CA ASN A 147 23.96 -8.94 -16.97
C ASN A 147 24.28 -8.40 -18.38
N GLU A 148 25.55 -8.42 -18.77
CA GLU A 148 25.96 -8.16 -20.14
C GLU A 148 25.52 -9.34 -21.04
N ASN A 149 24.36 -9.22 -21.68
CA ASN A 149 23.92 -10.09 -22.78
C ASN A 149 23.59 -9.27 -24.01
#